data_e8986660318b73f418f45b86ab1f1c57
#
_entry.id   e8986660318b73f418f45b86ab1f1c57
#
_cell.length_a   1.000
_cell.length_b   1.000
_cell.length_c   1.000
_cell.angle_alpha   90.00
_cell.angle_beta   90.00
_cell.angle_gamma   90.00
#
_symmetry.space_group_name_H-M   'P 1'
#
loop_
_entity.id
_entity.type
_entity.pdbx_description
1 polymer ?
#
loop_
_entity_poly.entity_id
_entity_poly.type
_entity_poly.pdbx_seq_one_letter_code
_entity_poly.pdbx_strand_id
1 'polypeptide(L)' 'GDFREALKEVDLSLELKPDLALAYARRGSIYYKLGDVQRATINWNLALRLDPEYDDVRNILKALHENRLKEANLFEE' A
#
# COMPACT_ATOMS: atom_id res chain seq x y z
N GLY A 1 16.97 1.36 -6.49
CA GLY A 1 17.02 2.32 -5.43
C GLY A 1 17.09 1.72 -4.05
N ASP A 2 17.43 2.54 -3.12
CA ASP A 2 17.49 2.13 -1.73
C ASP A 2 16.13 2.33 -1.05
N PHE A 3 15.44 1.23 -0.79
CA PHE A 3 14.12 1.26 -0.17
C PHE A 3 14.16 1.73 1.29
N ARG A 4 15.30 1.54 1.98
CA ARG A 4 15.44 2.02 3.36
C ARG A 4 15.44 3.54 3.42
N GLU A 5 16.16 4.16 2.49
CA GLU A 5 16.17 5.62 2.40
C GLU A 5 14.82 6.17 1.99
N ALA A 6 14.14 5.49 1.05
CA ALA A 6 12.79 5.88 0.65
C ALA A 6 11.83 5.81 1.83
N LEU A 7 11.92 4.77 2.68
CA LEU A 7 11.11 4.67 3.88
C LEU A 7 11.39 5.81 4.87
N LYS A 8 12.66 6.17 5.05
CA LYS A 8 13.04 7.29 5.92
C LYS A 8 12.43 8.60 5.45
N GLU A 9 12.47 8.87 4.15
CA GLU A 9 11.90 10.07 3.56
C GLU A 9 10.38 10.13 3.77
N VAL A 10 9.70 9.01 3.55
CA VAL A 10 8.27 8.93 3.76
C VAL A 10 7.92 9.12 5.24
N ASP A 11 8.68 8.50 6.14
CA ASP A 11 8.45 8.63 7.58
C ASP A 11 8.63 10.07 8.04
N LEU A 12 9.64 10.77 7.52
CA LEU A 12 9.82 12.20 7.79
C LEU A 12 8.65 13.02 7.27
N SER A 13 8.15 12.71 6.09
CA SER A 13 6.98 13.39 5.52
C SER A 13 5.77 13.23 6.43
N LEU A 14 5.58 12.03 7.00
CA LEU A 14 4.46 11.75 7.89
C LEU A 14 4.63 12.38 9.28
N GLU A 15 5.88 12.58 9.74
CA GLU A 15 6.13 13.34 10.97
C GLU A 15 5.70 14.80 10.80
N LEU A 16 5.98 15.37 9.64
CA LEU A 16 5.63 16.75 9.34
C LEU A 16 4.14 16.91 9.03
N LYS A 17 3.54 15.92 8.36
CA LYS A 17 2.14 15.93 7.95
C LYS A 17 1.53 14.54 8.10
N PRO A 18 1.00 14.22 9.29
CA PRO A 18 0.51 12.85 9.58
C PRO A 18 -0.71 12.41 8.77
N ASP A 19 -1.41 13.33 8.13
CA ASP A 19 -2.62 13.04 7.34
C ASP A 19 -2.37 13.02 5.83
N LEU A 20 -1.13 12.84 5.40
CA LEU A 20 -0.78 12.89 3.98
C LEU A 20 -1.03 11.53 3.32
N ALA A 21 -2.17 11.39 2.63
CA ALA A 21 -2.54 10.16 1.94
C ALA A 21 -1.47 9.68 0.96
N LEU A 22 -0.86 10.60 0.22
CA LEU A 22 0.21 10.27 -0.74
C LEU A 22 1.39 9.58 -0.05
N ALA A 23 1.76 10.02 1.15
CA ALA A 23 2.87 9.41 1.87
C ALA A 23 2.57 7.96 2.27
N TYR A 24 1.34 7.69 2.73
CA TYR A 24 0.93 6.31 3.02
C TYR A 24 0.91 5.44 1.76
N ALA A 25 0.43 5.99 0.63
CA ALA A 25 0.42 5.27 -0.63
C ALA A 25 1.83 4.90 -1.08
N ARG A 26 2.78 5.83 -0.95
CA ARG A 26 4.18 5.60 -1.27
C ARG A 26 4.80 4.55 -0.35
N ARG A 27 4.52 4.62 0.94
CA ARG A 27 5.03 3.65 1.90
C ARG A 27 4.49 2.25 1.59
N GLY A 28 3.22 2.15 1.22
CA GLY A 28 2.64 0.90 0.78
C GLY A 28 3.37 0.31 -0.43
N SER A 29 3.65 1.15 -1.43
CA SER A 29 4.37 0.72 -2.62
C SER A 29 5.78 0.23 -2.30
N ILE A 30 6.47 0.90 -1.37
CA ILE A 30 7.81 0.50 -0.95
C ILE A 30 7.77 -0.87 -0.27
N TYR A 31 6.85 -1.07 0.65
CA TYR A 31 6.69 -2.37 1.32
C TYR A 31 6.35 -3.48 0.33
N TYR A 32 5.51 -3.19 -0.65
CA TYR A 32 5.18 -4.15 -1.69
C TYR A 32 6.43 -4.60 -2.45
N LYS A 33 7.28 -3.66 -2.83
CA LYS A 33 8.54 -3.96 -3.52
C LYS A 33 9.52 -4.75 -2.65
N LEU A 34 9.43 -4.58 -1.34
CA LEU A 34 10.23 -5.36 -0.38
C LEU A 34 9.66 -6.75 -0.14
N GLY A 35 8.51 -7.07 -0.72
CA GLY A 35 7.85 -8.36 -0.53
C GLY A 35 6.94 -8.43 0.67
N ASP A 36 6.73 -7.32 1.37
CA ASP A 36 5.86 -7.26 2.55
C ASP A 36 4.47 -6.78 2.15
N VAL A 37 3.68 -7.71 1.63
CA VAL A 37 2.33 -7.41 1.14
C VAL A 37 1.39 -7.01 2.28
N GLN A 38 1.59 -7.55 3.48
CA GLN A 38 0.79 -7.21 4.64
C GLN A 38 0.90 -5.73 5.00
N ARG A 39 2.14 -5.24 5.16
CA ARG A 39 2.36 -3.83 5.47
C ARG A 39 1.94 -2.93 4.33
N ALA A 40 2.17 -3.37 3.09
CA ALA A 40 1.71 -2.63 1.91
C ALA A 40 0.20 -2.40 1.97
N THR A 41 -0.56 -3.46 2.23
CA THR A 41 -2.02 -3.39 2.30
C THR A 41 -2.49 -2.46 3.43
N ILE A 42 -1.86 -2.55 4.59
CA ILE A 42 -2.19 -1.67 5.73
C ILE A 42 -2.01 -0.20 5.34
N ASN A 43 -0.89 0.12 4.70
CA ASN A 43 -0.60 1.50 4.32
C ASN A 43 -1.53 2.02 3.21
N TRP A 44 -1.85 1.18 2.24
CA TRP A 44 -2.81 1.55 1.19
C TRP A 44 -4.22 1.76 1.77
N ASN A 45 -4.63 0.95 2.74
CA ASN A 45 -5.91 1.15 3.41
C ASN A 45 -5.94 2.47 4.20
N LEU A 46 -4.83 2.83 4.85
CA LEU A 46 -4.71 4.11 5.54
C LEU A 46 -4.81 5.28 4.54
N ALA A 47 -4.17 5.14 3.38
CA ALA A 47 -4.27 6.16 2.33
C ALA A 47 -5.72 6.36 1.89
N LEU A 48 -6.48 5.28 1.71
CA LEU A 48 -7.89 5.38 1.32
C LEU A 48 -8.78 5.94 2.43
N ARG A 49 -8.43 5.73 3.69
CA ARG A 49 -9.16 6.35 4.80
C ARG A 49 -9.02 7.87 4.78
N LEU A 50 -7.82 8.34 4.48
CA LEU A 50 -7.54 9.76 4.41
C LEU A 50 -8.08 10.40 3.13
N ASP A 51 -8.05 9.65 2.03
CA ASP A 51 -8.55 10.08 0.73
C ASP A 51 -9.36 8.96 0.09
N PRO A 52 -10.68 8.89 0.35
CA PRO A 52 -11.53 7.83 -0.21
C PRO A 52 -11.61 7.82 -1.73
N GLU A 53 -11.23 8.90 -2.39
CA GLU A 53 -11.25 9.02 -3.85
C GLU A 53 -9.89 8.77 -4.49
N TYR A 54 -8.95 8.20 -3.75
CA TYR A 54 -7.63 7.87 -4.27
C TYR A 54 -7.72 6.63 -5.16
N ASP A 55 -8.08 6.84 -6.42
CA ASP A 55 -8.40 5.76 -7.35
C ASP A 55 -7.27 4.78 -7.60
N ASP A 56 -6.04 5.28 -7.74
CA ASP A 56 -4.88 4.41 -7.97
C ASP A 56 -4.72 3.37 -6.85
N VAL A 57 -4.87 3.81 -5.59
CA VAL A 57 -4.75 2.93 -4.44
C VAL A 57 -5.92 1.95 -4.38
N ARG A 58 -7.12 2.43 -4.66
CA ARG A 58 -8.31 1.58 -4.70
C ARG A 58 -8.14 0.46 -5.72
N ASN A 59 -7.63 0.80 -6.90
CA ASN A 59 -7.43 -0.16 -7.98
C ASN A 59 -6.37 -1.21 -7.60
N ILE A 60 -5.29 -0.78 -6.93
CA ILE A 60 -4.26 -1.72 -6.46
C ILE A 60 -4.85 -2.71 -5.46
N LEU A 61 -5.60 -2.23 -4.47
CA LEU A 61 -6.22 -3.09 -3.46
C LEU A 61 -7.22 -4.05 -4.08
N LYS A 62 -7.98 -3.58 -5.05
CA LYS A 62 -8.93 -4.43 -5.78
C LYS A 62 -8.20 -5.54 -6.54
N ALA A 63 -7.11 -5.22 -7.21
CA ALA A 63 -6.31 -6.21 -7.95
C ALA A 63 -5.72 -7.26 -7.01
N LEU A 64 -5.23 -6.86 -5.84
CA LEU A 64 -4.70 -7.78 -4.84
C LEU A 64 -5.79 -8.73 -4.34
N HIS A 65 -6.97 -8.20 -4.09
CA HIS A 65 -8.11 -9.01 -3.63
C HIS A 65 -8.53 -10.03 -4.70
N GLU A 66 -8.61 -9.62 -5.96
CA GLU A 66 -8.95 -10.50 -7.07
C GLU A 66 -7.92 -11.62 -7.24
N ASN A 67 -6.64 -11.32 -7.09
CA ASN A 67 -5.58 -12.33 -7.17
C ASN A 67 -5.70 -13.37 -6.06
N ARG A 68 -6.03 -12.94 -4.84
CA ARG A 68 -6.25 -13.87 -3.72
C ARG A 68 -7.42 -14.80 -3.99
N LEU A 69 -8.49 -14.29 -4.58
CA LEU A 69 -9.65 -15.10 -4.93
C LEU A 69 -9.30 -16.12 -6.00
N LYS A 70 -8.52 -15.74 -7.00
CA LYS A 70 -8.07 -16.65 -8.05
C LYS A 70 -7.20 -17.76 -7.48
N GLU A 71 -6.27 -17.42 -6.59
CA GLU A 71 -5.41 -18.41 -5.94
C GLU A 71 -6.21 -19.39 -5.10
N ALA A 72 -7.19 -18.90 -4.35
CA ALA A 72 -8.08 -19.76 -3.55
C ALA A 72 -8.85 -20.72 -4.45
N ASN A 73 -9.38 -20.25 -5.57
CA ASN A 73 -10.13 -21.08 -6.50
C ASN A 73 -9.29 -22.17 -7.12
N LEU A 74 -8.01 -21.92 -7.36
CA LEU A 74 -7.09 -22.93 -7.90
C LEU A 74 -6.90 -24.11 -6.95
N PHE A 75 -7.00 -23.87 -5.64
CA PHE A 75 -6.84 -24.92 -4.63
C PHE A 75 -8.15 -25.67 -4.32
N GLU A 76 -9.28 -25.15 -4.73
CA GLU A 76 -10.57 -25.77 -4.45
C GLU A 76 -11.01 -26.81 -5.49
N GLU A 77 -10.31 -26.87 -6.59
CA GLU A 77 -10.55 -27.88 -7.62
C GLU A 77 -9.80 -29.18 -7.29
#